data_895bf2f725dda4f5964aef4d380d1d07
#
_entry.id   895bf2f725dda4f5964aef4d380d1d07
#
_cell.length_a   1.000
_cell.length_b   1.000
_cell.length_c   1.000
_cell.angle_alpha   90.00
_cell.angle_beta   90.00
_cell.angle_gamma   90.00
#
_symmetry.space_group_name_H-M   'P 1'
#
loop_
_entity.id
_entity.type
_entity.pdbx_description
1 polymer ?
#
loop_
_entity_poly.entity_id
_entity_poly.type
_entity_poly.pdbx_seq_one_letter_code
_entity_poly.pdbx_strand_id
1 'polypeptide(L)'
;MPPGQFYRVLEVCLDKPVSEIPSPNPHPSTPPTIRVIAMPADANAAGDIFGGWLMSQMDLAAGSAAALRSQGRCVTVAIDKVILHQPVLIGDEISLYTEIVRTGRTSMSIHVEAWRRARRSHETSKVTEGLFTFVAIDEDRRPRVLPEA
;
A
#
# COMPACT_ATOMS: atom_id res chain seq x y z
N MET A 1 -9.94 19.22 4.60
CA MET A 1 -11.04 18.90 3.66
C MET A 1 -12.10 18.09 4.40
N PRO A 2 -13.36 18.48 4.37
CA PRO A 2 -14.43 17.68 4.98
C PRO A 2 -14.57 16.34 4.24
N PRO A 3 -14.92 15.23 4.94
CA PRO A 3 -14.99 13.90 4.35
C PRO A 3 -15.80 13.80 3.04
N GLY A 4 -16.94 14.52 2.97
CA GLY A 4 -17.79 14.50 1.79
C GLY A 4 -17.19 15.15 0.53
N GLN A 5 -16.19 15.99 0.68
CA GLN A 5 -15.54 16.68 -0.45
C GLN A 5 -14.48 15.79 -1.11
N PHE A 6 -13.84 14.92 -0.34
CA PHE A 6 -12.88 13.94 -0.85
C PHE A 6 -13.58 12.88 -1.73
N TYR A 7 -14.75 12.42 -1.30
CA TYR A 7 -15.56 11.48 -2.09
C TYR A 7 -16.04 12.07 -3.41
N ARG A 8 -16.36 13.39 -3.45
CA ARG A 8 -16.70 14.07 -4.71
C ARG A 8 -15.53 14.09 -5.70
N VAL A 9 -14.31 14.24 -5.23
CA VAL A 9 -13.12 14.17 -6.09
C VAL A 9 -12.97 12.77 -6.68
N LEU A 10 -13.22 11.72 -5.88
CA LEU A 10 -13.21 10.34 -6.35
C LEU A 10 -14.29 10.07 -7.42
N GLU A 11 -15.51 10.59 -7.22
CA GLU A 11 -16.58 10.46 -8.22
C GLU A 11 -16.19 11.05 -9.56
N VAL A 12 -15.54 12.20 -9.56
CA VAL A 12 -15.09 12.88 -10.80
C VAL A 12 -13.96 12.11 -11.49
N CYS A 13 -13.07 11.47 -10.71
CA CYS A 13 -11.89 10.79 -11.26
C CYS A 13 -12.16 9.36 -11.73
N LEU A 14 -13.16 8.67 -11.18
CA LEU A 14 -13.35 7.23 -11.39
C LEU A 14 -14.55 6.87 -12.30
N ASP A 15 -15.33 7.83 -12.75
CA ASP A 15 -16.57 7.61 -13.54
C ASP A 15 -17.53 6.58 -12.88
N LYS A 16 -17.41 6.36 -11.56
CA LYS A 16 -18.24 5.45 -10.78
C LYS A 16 -18.83 6.14 -9.57
N PRO A 17 -20.12 5.95 -9.28
CA PRO A 17 -20.70 6.46 -8.05
C PRO A 17 -20.07 5.86 -6.81
N VAL A 18 -19.89 6.68 -5.76
CA VAL A 18 -19.30 6.27 -4.47
C VAL A 18 -20.03 5.09 -3.83
N SER A 19 -21.30 4.90 -4.15
CA SER A 19 -22.10 3.75 -3.70
C SER A 19 -21.62 2.38 -4.22
N GLU A 20 -20.75 2.37 -5.24
CA GLU A 20 -20.14 1.15 -5.78
C GLU A 20 -18.75 0.85 -5.23
N ILE A 21 -18.21 1.71 -4.35
CA ILE A 21 -16.99 1.40 -3.62
C ILE A 21 -17.32 0.26 -2.66
N PRO A 22 -16.64 -0.88 -2.76
CA PRO A 22 -16.91 -2.01 -1.88
C PRO A 22 -16.85 -1.57 -0.42
N SER A 23 -17.80 -2.05 0.37
CA SER A 23 -17.75 -1.92 1.84
C SER A 23 -16.35 -2.31 2.31
N PRO A 24 -15.74 -1.59 3.26
CA PRO A 24 -14.40 -1.92 3.70
C PRO A 24 -14.34 -3.39 4.12
N ASN A 25 -13.41 -4.14 3.51
CA ASN A 25 -13.12 -5.49 3.95
C ASN A 25 -12.83 -5.47 5.46
N PRO A 26 -13.16 -6.51 6.19
CA PRO A 26 -12.79 -6.58 7.60
C PRO A 26 -11.29 -6.37 7.75
N HIS A 27 -10.90 -5.62 8.77
CA HIS A 27 -9.49 -5.35 9.08
C HIS A 27 -8.71 -6.67 9.16
N PRO A 28 -7.51 -6.77 8.55
CA PRO A 28 -6.71 -7.98 8.62
C PRO A 28 -6.45 -8.41 10.07
N SER A 29 -6.58 -9.69 10.34
CA SER A 29 -6.33 -10.28 11.67
C SER A 29 -4.86 -10.60 11.93
N THR A 30 -4.03 -10.56 10.88
CA THR A 30 -2.59 -10.80 10.95
C THR A 30 -1.85 -9.53 11.37
N PRO A 31 -0.64 -9.64 11.95
CA PRO A 31 0.21 -8.48 12.18
C PRO A 31 0.56 -7.76 10.87
N PRO A 32 0.63 -6.42 10.86
CA PRO A 32 1.07 -5.69 9.68
C PRO A 32 2.56 -5.94 9.39
N THR A 33 2.91 -5.89 8.11
CA THR A 33 4.31 -5.95 7.66
C THR A 33 5.09 -4.71 8.13
N ILE A 34 4.46 -3.54 8.01
CA ILE A 34 5.00 -2.27 8.51
C ILE A 34 3.87 -1.51 9.22
N ARG A 35 4.25 -0.80 10.27
CA ARG A 35 3.40 0.20 10.93
C ARG A 35 4.18 1.49 11.07
N VAL A 36 3.61 2.60 10.63
CA VAL A 36 4.27 3.90 10.59
C VAL A 36 3.26 5.00 10.95
N ILE A 37 3.76 6.09 11.52
CA ILE A 37 2.96 7.28 11.82
C ILE A 37 3.30 8.35 10.78
N ALA A 38 2.26 8.92 10.15
CA ALA A 38 2.42 10.03 9.23
C ALA A 38 2.82 11.30 9.99
N MET A 39 3.96 11.87 9.62
CA MET A 39 4.57 12.99 10.30
C MET A 39 4.38 14.31 9.51
N PRO A 40 4.56 15.48 10.15
CA PRO A 40 4.46 16.77 9.44
C PRO A 40 5.40 16.89 8.23
N ALA A 41 6.57 16.26 8.27
CA ALA A 41 7.51 16.24 7.15
C ALA A 41 6.98 15.46 5.92
N ASP A 42 5.95 14.64 6.10
CA ASP A 42 5.35 13.82 5.04
C ASP A 42 4.14 14.52 4.39
N ALA A 43 3.81 15.73 4.86
CA ALA A 43 2.68 16.50 4.38
C ALA A 43 3.08 17.43 3.23
N ASN A 44 2.12 17.69 2.33
CA ASN A 44 2.23 18.71 1.31
C ASN A 44 1.95 20.12 1.88
N ALA A 45 2.06 21.15 1.04
CA ALA A 45 1.84 22.54 1.44
C ALA A 45 0.40 22.82 1.92
N ALA A 46 -0.57 21.98 1.56
CA ALA A 46 -1.96 22.09 2.02
C ALA A 46 -2.21 21.35 3.35
N GLY A 47 -1.22 20.64 3.90
CA GLY A 47 -1.32 19.89 5.16
C GLY A 47 -1.83 18.46 5.01
N ASP A 48 -2.00 17.96 3.78
CA ASP A 48 -2.38 16.58 3.52
C ASP A 48 -1.15 15.71 3.28
N ILE A 49 -1.21 14.46 3.70
CA ILE A 49 -0.13 13.49 3.42
C ILE A 49 -0.12 13.16 1.92
N PHE A 50 1.06 13.18 1.31
CA PHE A 50 1.22 12.84 -0.10
C PHE A 50 0.75 11.42 -0.40
N GLY A 51 0.01 11.25 -1.49
CA GLY A 51 -0.27 9.93 -2.04
C GLY A 51 1.02 9.16 -2.38
N GLY A 52 2.04 9.85 -2.89
CA GLY A 52 3.36 9.27 -3.16
C GLY A 52 4.08 8.78 -1.91
N TRP A 53 3.93 9.46 -0.76
CA TRP A 53 4.45 8.96 0.51
C TRP A 53 3.79 7.63 0.91
N LEU A 54 2.47 7.54 0.77
CA LEU A 54 1.74 6.31 1.08
C LEU A 54 2.17 5.17 0.14
N MET A 55 2.31 5.45 -1.15
CA MET A 55 2.83 4.47 -2.12
C MET A 55 4.24 4.03 -1.78
N SER A 56 5.11 4.92 -1.30
CA SER A 56 6.46 4.56 -0.87
C SER A 56 6.46 3.62 0.33
N GLN A 57 5.55 3.82 1.29
CA GLN A 57 5.38 2.91 2.42
C GLN A 57 4.87 1.53 1.97
N MET A 58 3.96 1.52 1.00
CA MET A 58 3.47 0.27 0.41
C MET A 58 4.58 -0.48 -0.33
N ASP A 59 5.42 0.23 -1.07
CA ASP A 59 6.58 -0.37 -1.76
C ASP A 59 7.60 -0.94 -0.78
N LEU A 60 7.87 -0.24 0.33
CA LEU A 60 8.73 -0.74 1.41
C LEU A 60 8.16 -2.02 2.04
N ALA A 61 6.86 -2.08 2.30
CA ALA A 61 6.21 -3.26 2.86
C ALA A 61 6.26 -4.44 1.88
N ALA A 62 5.92 -4.21 0.61
CA ALA A 62 5.99 -5.23 -0.43
C ALA A 62 7.44 -5.70 -0.64
N GLY A 63 8.40 -4.78 -0.65
CA GLY A 63 9.83 -5.08 -0.76
C GLY A 63 10.35 -5.95 0.38
N SER A 64 9.89 -5.70 1.60
CA SER A 64 10.21 -6.54 2.76
C SER A 64 9.70 -7.98 2.57
N ALA A 65 8.44 -8.13 2.16
CA ALA A 65 7.86 -9.45 1.87
C ALA A 65 8.58 -10.15 0.69
N ALA A 66 8.93 -9.39 -0.36
CA ALA A 66 9.66 -9.89 -1.52
C ALA A 66 11.07 -10.38 -1.14
N ALA A 67 11.80 -9.59 -0.35
CA ALA A 67 13.15 -9.95 0.10
C ALA A 67 13.15 -11.23 0.95
N LEU A 68 12.17 -11.36 1.85
CA LEU A 68 12.00 -12.55 2.67
C LEU A 68 11.69 -13.79 1.80
N ARG A 69 10.74 -13.68 0.86
CA ARG A 69 10.34 -14.79 -0.03
C ARG A 69 11.46 -15.21 -0.98
N SER A 70 12.18 -14.24 -1.53
CA SER A 70 13.25 -14.49 -2.51
C SER A 70 14.59 -14.84 -1.88
N GLN A 71 14.73 -14.67 -0.56
CA GLN A 71 15.98 -14.82 0.18
C GLN A 71 17.14 -14.00 -0.43
N GLY A 72 16.83 -12.78 -0.88
CA GLY A 72 17.85 -11.91 -1.46
C GLY A 72 17.28 -10.68 -2.13
N ARG A 73 18.05 -10.10 -3.03
CA ARG A 73 17.72 -8.84 -3.67
C ARG A 73 16.53 -8.96 -4.61
N CYS A 74 15.67 -7.97 -4.53
CA CYS A 74 14.50 -7.79 -5.39
C CYS A 74 14.40 -6.35 -5.86
N VAL A 75 13.74 -6.13 -6.98
CA VAL A 75 13.40 -4.79 -7.49
C VAL A 75 11.92 -4.72 -7.82
N THR A 76 11.31 -3.58 -7.54
CA THR A 76 9.96 -3.26 -7.99
C THR A 76 9.98 -2.99 -9.48
N VAL A 77 9.14 -3.67 -10.25
CA VAL A 77 9.06 -3.50 -11.70
C VAL A 77 7.72 -2.93 -12.16
N ALA A 78 6.67 -3.11 -11.38
CA ALA A 78 5.34 -2.56 -11.71
C ALA A 78 4.52 -2.34 -10.44
N ILE A 79 3.66 -1.34 -10.50
CA ILE A 79 2.64 -1.03 -9.51
C ILE A 79 1.32 -0.85 -10.25
N ASP A 80 0.34 -1.66 -9.93
CA ASP A 80 -0.96 -1.67 -10.60
C ASP A 80 -2.10 -1.29 -9.65
N LYS A 81 -3.07 -0.56 -10.19
CA LYS A 81 -4.38 -0.28 -9.57
C LYS A 81 -4.31 0.27 -8.15
N VAL A 82 -3.43 1.23 -7.89
CA VAL A 82 -3.44 1.95 -6.62
C VAL A 82 -4.60 2.96 -6.64
N ILE A 83 -5.57 2.75 -5.76
CA ILE A 83 -6.73 3.63 -5.60
C ILE A 83 -6.72 4.17 -4.18
N LEU A 84 -6.70 5.50 -4.05
CA LEU A 84 -6.74 6.20 -2.76
C LEU A 84 -8.20 6.45 -2.37
N HIS A 85 -8.71 5.70 -1.41
CA HIS A 85 -10.10 5.78 -0.96
C HIS A 85 -10.34 6.89 0.06
N GLN A 86 -9.33 7.20 0.88
CA GLN A 86 -9.43 8.16 1.97
C GLN A 86 -8.13 8.95 2.14
N PRO A 87 -8.18 10.22 2.60
CA PRO A 87 -6.99 10.97 2.95
C PRO A 87 -6.32 10.40 4.21
N VAL A 88 -5.00 10.50 4.25
CA VAL A 88 -4.19 10.29 5.45
C VAL A 88 -3.84 11.64 6.03
N LEU A 89 -4.00 11.80 7.32
CA LEU A 89 -3.71 13.03 8.04
C LEU A 89 -2.44 12.89 8.88
N ILE A 90 -1.82 14.03 9.19
CA ILE A 90 -0.68 14.08 10.12
C ILE A 90 -1.09 13.45 11.47
N GLY A 91 -0.28 12.52 11.96
CA GLY A 91 -0.52 11.80 13.21
C GLY A 91 -1.33 10.50 13.05
N ASP A 92 -1.87 10.20 11.88
CA ASP A 92 -2.51 8.92 11.63
C ASP A 92 -1.46 7.79 11.66
N GLU A 93 -1.85 6.68 12.28
CA GLU A 93 -1.07 5.44 12.23
C GLU A 93 -1.49 4.63 11.01
N ILE A 94 -0.53 4.27 10.17
CA ILE A 94 -0.74 3.49 8.96
C ILE A 94 -0.16 2.10 9.15
N SER A 95 -0.99 1.09 8.99
CA SER A 95 -0.61 -0.31 9.01
C SER A 95 -0.69 -0.88 7.59
N LEU A 96 0.39 -1.50 7.17
CA LEU A 96 0.54 -2.06 5.83
C LEU A 96 0.58 -3.58 5.91
N TYR A 97 -0.33 -4.22 5.19
CA TYR A 97 -0.48 -5.66 5.12
C TYR A 97 -0.11 -6.14 3.74
N THR A 98 0.65 -7.22 3.66
CA THR A 98 1.15 -7.77 2.40
C THR A 98 0.75 -9.23 2.26
N GLU A 99 0.35 -9.60 1.03
CA GLU A 99 0.06 -10.98 0.66
C GLU A 99 0.69 -11.28 -0.70
N ILE A 100 1.48 -12.35 -0.80
CA ILE A 100 2.00 -12.82 -2.08
C ILE A 100 0.90 -13.58 -2.78
N VAL A 101 0.30 -12.97 -3.80
CA VAL A 101 -0.86 -13.52 -4.52
C VAL A 101 -0.47 -14.34 -5.75
N ARG A 102 0.76 -14.16 -6.23
CA ARG A 102 1.29 -14.90 -7.37
C ARG A 102 2.81 -14.99 -7.30
N THR A 103 3.34 -16.18 -7.62
CA THR A 103 4.77 -16.41 -7.78
C THR A 103 5.03 -17.00 -9.18
N GLY A 104 5.91 -16.32 -9.93
CA GLY A 104 6.44 -16.81 -11.19
C GLY A 104 7.82 -17.43 -10.99
N ARG A 105 8.54 -17.68 -12.08
CA ARG A 105 9.90 -18.24 -12.03
C ARG A 105 10.90 -17.29 -11.35
N THR A 106 10.85 -15.99 -11.67
CA THR A 106 11.76 -14.94 -11.18
C THR A 106 11.02 -13.79 -10.51
N SER A 107 9.68 -13.78 -10.55
CA SER A 107 8.84 -12.66 -10.15
C SER A 107 7.79 -13.06 -9.11
N MET A 108 7.32 -12.06 -8.38
CA MET A 108 6.25 -12.16 -7.39
C MET A 108 5.28 -11.01 -7.58
N SER A 109 3.98 -11.28 -7.45
CA SER A 109 2.97 -10.24 -7.32
C SER A 109 2.48 -10.20 -5.87
N ILE A 110 2.56 -9.04 -5.26
CA ILE A 110 2.27 -8.81 -3.85
C ILE A 110 1.13 -7.81 -3.75
N HIS A 111 0.02 -8.25 -3.18
CA HIS A 111 -1.09 -7.38 -2.83
C HIS A 111 -0.76 -6.66 -1.52
N VAL A 112 -0.92 -5.35 -1.50
CA VAL A 112 -0.67 -4.51 -0.33
C VAL A 112 -1.92 -3.74 0.01
N GLU A 113 -2.34 -3.82 1.25
CA GLU A 113 -3.40 -2.98 1.83
C GLU A 113 -2.79 -2.00 2.83
N ALA A 114 -3.22 -0.76 2.76
CA ALA A 114 -2.90 0.27 3.74
C ALA A 114 -4.16 0.63 4.54
N TRP A 115 -4.06 0.50 5.85
CA TRP A 115 -5.12 0.81 6.80
C TRP A 115 -4.68 1.94 7.71
N ARG A 116 -5.57 2.90 7.95
CA ARG A 116 -5.32 3.99 8.90
C ARG A 116 -6.09 3.79 10.19
N ARG A 117 -5.47 4.22 11.27
CA ARG A 117 -6.12 4.49 12.54
C ARG A 117 -5.88 5.96 12.90
N ALA A 118 -6.92 6.73 13.09
CA ALA A 118 -6.79 8.11 13.50
C ALA A 118 -6.10 8.21 14.89
N ARG A 119 -5.29 9.25 15.08
CA ARG A 119 -4.38 9.40 16.23
C ARG A 119 -5.01 9.13 17.60
N ARG A 120 -6.28 9.47 17.78
CA ARG A 120 -6.98 9.37 19.06
C ARG A 120 -8.23 8.50 18.98
N SER A 121 -8.28 7.57 18.07
CA SER A 121 -9.41 6.68 17.84
C SER A 121 -8.95 5.23 17.80
N HIS A 122 -9.85 4.32 18.10
CA HIS A 122 -9.67 2.89 17.84
C HIS A 122 -10.23 2.47 16.47
N GLU A 123 -10.92 3.38 15.80
CA GLU A 123 -11.49 3.11 14.48
C GLU A 123 -10.39 3.00 13.43
N THR A 124 -10.47 1.95 12.64
CA THR A 124 -9.59 1.70 11.52
C THR A 124 -10.36 1.70 10.22
N SER A 125 -9.73 2.18 9.16
CA SER A 125 -10.32 2.17 7.82
C SER A 125 -9.25 1.92 6.76
N LYS A 126 -9.65 1.19 5.70
CA LYS A 126 -8.76 0.97 4.56
C LYS A 126 -8.63 2.27 3.77
N VAL A 127 -7.40 2.74 3.56
CA VAL A 127 -7.13 3.97 2.80
C VAL A 127 -6.78 3.69 1.35
N THR A 128 -6.11 2.58 1.09
CA THR A 128 -5.76 2.17 -0.26
C THR A 128 -5.38 0.69 -0.31
N GLU A 129 -5.30 0.19 -1.51
CA GLU A 129 -4.71 -1.10 -1.85
C GLU A 129 -4.06 -1.03 -3.23
N GLY A 130 -3.16 -1.94 -3.52
CA GLY A 130 -2.49 -2.03 -4.81
C GLY A 130 -1.77 -3.34 -5.00
N LEU A 131 -1.39 -3.62 -6.24
CA LEU A 131 -0.64 -4.81 -6.62
C LEU A 131 0.76 -4.40 -7.05
N PHE A 132 1.77 -4.93 -6.36
CA PHE A 132 3.18 -4.66 -6.60
C PHE A 132 3.84 -5.89 -7.19
N THR A 133 4.56 -5.72 -8.30
CA THR A 133 5.31 -6.79 -8.93
C THR A 133 6.80 -6.59 -8.68
N PHE A 134 7.43 -7.61 -8.11
CA PHE A 134 8.86 -7.66 -7.82
C PHE A 134 9.54 -8.74 -8.66
N VAL A 135 10.78 -8.49 -9.03
CA VAL A 135 11.65 -9.47 -9.68
C VAL A 135 12.88 -9.69 -8.79
N ALA A 136 13.17 -10.95 -8.51
CA ALA A 136 14.42 -11.33 -7.83
C ALA A 136 15.61 -11.14 -8.76
N ILE A 137 16.68 -10.51 -8.27
CA ILE A 137 17.87 -10.22 -9.05
C ILE A 137 19.14 -10.72 -8.35
N ASP A 138 20.17 -11.03 -9.15
CA ASP A 138 21.51 -11.34 -8.68
C ASP A 138 22.36 -10.07 -8.46
N GLU A 139 23.65 -10.26 -8.13
CA GLU A 139 24.58 -9.15 -7.91
C GLU A 139 24.84 -8.31 -9.17
N ASP A 140 24.70 -8.90 -10.35
CA ASP A 140 24.80 -8.22 -11.64
C ASP A 140 23.49 -7.58 -12.10
N ARG A 141 22.47 -7.56 -11.21
CA ARG A 141 21.12 -7.04 -11.47
C ARG A 141 20.34 -7.80 -12.55
N ARG A 142 20.66 -9.06 -12.76
CA ARG A 142 19.95 -9.95 -13.69
C ARG A 142 18.87 -10.73 -12.96
N PRO A 143 17.72 -11.01 -13.60
CA PRO A 143 16.70 -11.86 -12.99
C PRO A 143 17.26 -13.22 -12.57
N ARG A 144 16.98 -13.64 -11.35
CA ARG A 144 17.32 -14.97 -10.84
C ARG A 144 16.07 -15.76 -10.46
N VAL A 145 16.19 -17.06 -10.51
CA VAL A 145 15.12 -17.98 -10.12
C VAL A 145 14.82 -17.85 -8.61
N LEU A 146 13.55 -17.79 -8.25
CA LEU A 146 13.11 -17.81 -6.86
C LEU A 146 13.43 -19.16 -6.22
N PRO A 147 13.82 -19.19 -4.93
CA PRO A 147 13.95 -20.45 -4.21
C PRO A 147 12.59 -21.18 -4.14
N GLU A 148 12.64 -22.50 -4.04
CA GLU A 148 11.45 -23.32 -3.77
C GLU A 148 10.77 -22.88 -2.46
N ALA A 149 9.45 -23.03 -2.40
CA ALA A 149 8.66 -22.63 -1.24
C ALA A 149 8.83 -23.58 -0.07
#